data_6530d59b4008d540705af91c6a5d970e
#
_entry.id   6530d59b4008d540705af91c6a5d970e
#
_cell.length_a   1.000
_cell.length_b   1.000
_cell.length_c   1.000
_cell.angle_alpha   90.00
_cell.angle_beta   90.00
_cell.angle_gamma   90.00
#
_symmetry.space_group_name_H-M   'P 1'
#
loop_
_entity.id
_entity.type
_entity.pdbx_description
1 polymer ?
#
loop_
_entity_poly.entity_id
_entity_poly.type
_entity_poly.pdbx_seq_one_letter_code
_entity_poly.pdbx_strand_id
1 'polypeptide(L)'
;MKSALPKVLQTLAGKPLLQHVLITALSLQNKQTKTGPIVVVGHGAADVKSFLVNTSKEDPSFSKVSTVLQAEQKGTGHALLQALPKLDVQEPTLVLYGDVPLTSKKTLSKLAKLADGVRGQDSALALLTQNLANPTGYGRIVRDADGSVQQIVEEKDATPAQKAIQEINTGIMVLPTNALKRWLKALRASNAQGEYYLTDVIAMAVKDGVPIRTTQADDEFETIGINSRDQLASLERVHQLNIAHQLMDTGVSLADPVRIDVRGTLECGPDVFIDVGCVFEGCVTLAAGTKIGPYCVIRNSVIGKAVAVHAYSHIDGAKVGNQSVIGPYARLRPGADLSNDVHIGNFVEVKNSKIAANSKANHLSYVGDSIVGSRVNIGAGTITCNYDGINKHQTIIEDDVFIGSDTQLVAPVRVGRGATLGAGTTLTKDAPANQLTVSRAKQVSLQWKRPMRQEKKAIAKKVPSKKVASKKPLSKKTAVKKTAKGKK
;
A
#
# COMPACT_ATOMS: atom_id res chain seq x y z
N MET A 1 15.94 -0.79 11.06
CA MET A 1 14.54 -0.28 11.09
C MET A 1 13.90 -0.23 12.49
N LYS A 2 14.52 -0.72 13.56
CA LYS A 2 13.95 -0.78 14.93
C LYS A 2 12.50 -1.33 14.91
N SER A 3 12.31 -2.55 14.39
CA SER A 3 11.01 -3.21 14.22
C SER A 3 11.12 -4.67 14.66
N ALA A 4 10.06 -5.23 15.27
CA ALA A 4 9.94 -6.65 15.54
C ALA A 4 9.76 -7.47 14.26
N LEU A 5 9.16 -6.87 13.21
CA LEU A 5 9.02 -7.52 11.92
C LEU A 5 10.36 -7.50 11.16
N PRO A 6 10.79 -8.62 10.57
CA PRO A 6 11.98 -8.69 9.72
C PRO A 6 11.96 -7.62 8.61
N LYS A 7 13.13 -7.06 8.31
CA LYS A 7 13.28 -5.97 7.33
C LYS A 7 12.61 -6.29 5.99
N VAL A 8 12.83 -7.49 5.48
CA VAL A 8 12.32 -7.95 4.18
C VAL A 8 10.80 -8.17 4.15
N LEU A 9 10.14 -8.19 5.31
CA LEU A 9 8.69 -8.26 5.44
C LEU A 9 8.04 -6.89 5.68
N GLN A 10 8.79 -5.79 5.78
CA GLN A 10 8.22 -4.45 5.72
C GLN A 10 7.55 -4.24 4.37
N THR A 11 6.44 -3.48 4.36
CA THR A 11 5.63 -3.33 3.15
C THR A 11 5.97 -2.08 2.36
N LEU A 12 5.99 -2.24 1.04
CA LEU A 12 6.04 -1.19 0.04
C LEU A 12 4.81 -1.41 -0.86
N ALA A 13 4.00 -0.40 -1.06
CA ALA A 13 2.73 -0.49 -1.79
C ALA A 13 1.83 -1.68 -1.34
N GLY A 14 1.79 -1.92 -0.02
CA GLY A 14 0.98 -3.00 0.57
C GLY A 14 1.56 -4.41 0.46
N LYS A 15 2.68 -4.61 -0.24
CA LYS A 15 3.35 -5.92 -0.39
C LYS A 15 4.71 -5.92 0.34
N PRO A 16 5.10 -7.00 1.02
CA PRO A 16 6.44 -7.14 1.59
C PRO A 16 7.57 -6.90 0.58
N LEU A 17 8.69 -6.31 1.01
CA LEU A 17 9.85 -6.07 0.12
C LEU A 17 10.28 -7.36 -0.60
N LEU A 18 10.38 -8.45 0.15
CA LEU A 18 10.72 -9.76 -0.42
C LEU A 18 9.74 -10.23 -1.49
N GLN A 19 8.45 -9.89 -1.35
CA GLN A 19 7.44 -10.28 -2.34
C GLN A 19 7.68 -9.59 -3.68
N HIS A 20 8.05 -8.30 -3.69
CA HIS A 20 8.42 -7.58 -4.91
C HIS A 20 9.59 -8.26 -5.62
N VAL A 21 10.66 -8.57 -4.88
CA VAL A 21 11.84 -9.26 -5.42
C VAL A 21 11.47 -10.62 -6.02
N LEU A 22 10.65 -11.40 -5.30
CA LEU A 22 10.25 -12.73 -5.76
C LEU A 22 9.31 -12.68 -6.97
N ILE A 23 8.38 -11.72 -7.06
CA ILE A 23 7.54 -11.52 -8.25
C ILE A 23 8.44 -11.26 -9.47
N THR A 24 9.43 -10.38 -9.35
CA THR A 24 10.36 -10.08 -10.43
C THR A 24 11.19 -11.31 -10.79
N ALA A 25 11.75 -12.02 -9.80
CA ALA A 25 12.52 -13.25 -10.03
C ALA A 25 11.70 -14.35 -10.72
N LEU A 26 10.48 -14.59 -10.26
CA LEU A 26 9.55 -15.56 -10.87
C LEU A 26 9.18 -15.18 -12.31
N SER A 27 9.05 -13.89 -12.60
CA SER A 27 8.74 -13.41 -13.96
C SER A 27 9.85 -13.65 -14.99
N LEU A 28 11.08 -13.88 -14.54
CA LEU A 28 12.23 -14.24 -15.41
C LEU A 28 12.24 -15.71 -15.80
N GLN A 29 11.53 -16.55 -15.06
CA GLN A 29 11.50 -17.99 -15.34
C GLN A 29 10.78 -18.27 -16.67
N ASN A 30 11.32 -19.22 -17.40
CA ASN A 30 10.74 -19.78 -18.61
C ASN A 30 10.38 -21.25 -18.41
N LYS A 31 9.84 -21.92 -19.44
CA LYS A 31 9.47 -23.33 -19.39
C LYS A 31 10.67 -24.29 -19.18
N GLN A 32 11.89 -23.81 -19.43
CA GLN A 32 13.13 -24.60 -19.32
C GLN A 32 13.77 -24.45 -17.92
N THR A 33 13.39 -23.42 -17.16
CA THR A 33 13.91 -23.18 -15.81
C THR A 33 13.42 -24.27 -14.84
N LYS A 34 14.34 -25.12 -14.40
CA LYS A 34 14.04 -26.32 -13.58
C LYS A 34 13.85 -25.98 -12.10
N THR A 35 14.56 -24.97 -11.60
CA THR A 35 14.58 -24.58 -10.18
C THR A 35 13.92 -23.24 -9.96
N GLY A 36 13.10 -23.14 -8.89
CA GLY A 36 12.52 -21.86 -8.46
C GLY A 36 13.52 -21.00 -7.66
N PRO A 37 13.15 -19.78 -7.29
CA PRO A 37 13.96 -18.93 -6.42
C PRO A 37 14.26 -19.61 -5.08
N ILE A 38 15.51 -19.46 -4.61
CA ILE A 38 15.96 -19.97 -3.32
C ILE A 38 16.16 -18.78 -2.38
N VAL A 39 15.38 -18.69 -1.31
CA VAL A 39 15.49 -17.64 -0.31
C VAL A 39 16.39 -18.11 0.83
N VAL A 40 17.54 -17.48 0.98
CA VAL A 40 18.41 -17.72 2.14
C VAL A 40 17.85 -16.90 3.32
N VAL A 41 17.47 -17.60 4.37
CA VAL A 41 16.85 -17.01 5.56
C VAL A 41 17.77 -17.13 6.78
N GLY A 42 17.89 -16.06 7.54
CA GLY A 42 18.65 -16.01 8.78
C GLY A 42 17.78 -15.53 9.93
N HIS A 43 18.00 -14.30 10.39
CA HIS A 43 17.15 -13.68 11.40
C HIS A 43 15.70 -13.57 10.92
N GLY A 44 14.72 -13.95 11.77
CA GLY A 44 13.30 -13.95 11.39
C GLY A 44 12.90 -15.04 10.39
N ALA A 45 13.67 -16.14 10.32
CA ALA A 45 13.41 -17.24 9.38
C ALA A 45 12.00 -17.83 9.51
N ALA A 46 11.43 -17.91 10.70
CA ALA A 46 10.09 -18.42 10.93
C ALA A 46 9.03 -17.53 10.28
N ASP A 47 9.14 -16.21 10.44
CA ASP A 47 8.20 -15.25 9.88
C ASP A 47 8.25 -15.26 8.35
N VAL A 48 9.47 -15.30 7.77
CA VAL A 48 9.65 -15.36 6.30
C VAL A 48 9.08 -16.66 5.75
N LYS A 49 9.30 -17.81 6.40
CA LYS A 49 8.71 -19.09 5.98
C LYS A 49 7.18 -19.06 6.04
N SER A 50 6.62 -18.55 7.14
CA SER A 50 5.17 -18.40 7.30
C SER A 50 4.57 -17.49 6.22
N PHE A 51 5.22 -16.37 5.92
CA PHE A 51 4.84 -15.49 4.82
C PHE A 51 4.81 -16.25 3.49
N LEU A 52 5.87 -16.97 3.11
CA LEU A 52 5.95 -17.70 1.86
C LEU A 52 4.86 -18.79 1.74
N VAL A 53 4.58 -19.51 2.83
CA VAL A 53 3.51 -20.53 2.87
C VAL A 53 2.13 -19.88 2.66
N ASN A 54 1.87 -18.75 3.28
CA ASN A 54 0.59 -18.06 3.11
C ASN A 54 0.44 -17.47 1.71
N THR A 55 1.49 -16.82 1.20
CA THR A 55 1.48 -16.28 -0.18
C THR A 55 1.28 -17.37 -1.23
N SER A 56 1.86 -18.56 -1.04
CA SER A 56 1.69 -19.68 -2.00
C SER A 56 0.26 -20.23 -2.07
N LYS A 57 -0.57 -20.00 -1.05
CA LYS A 57 -2.01 -20.34 -1.08
C LYS A 57 -2.81 -19.36 -1.94
N GLU A 58 -2.38 -18.09 -1.96
CA GLU A 58 -3.03 -17.02 -2.72
C GLU A 58 -2.51 -16.95 -4.15
N ASP A 59 -1.20 -17.15 -4.34
CA ASP A 59 -0.53 -17.18 -5.63
C ASP A 59 0.27 -18.48 -5.80
N PRO A 60 -0.22 -19.45 -6.59
CA PRO A 60 0.45 -20.73 -6.81
C PRO A 60 1.85 -20.64 -7.42
N SER A 61 2.23 -19.51 -8.05
CA SER A 61 3.59 -19.32 -8.57
C SER A 61 4.64 -19.36 -7.48
N PHE A 62 4.30 -18.94 -6.26
CA PHE A 62 5.18 -18.99 -5.08
C PHE A 62 5.43 -20.40 -4.55
N SER A 63 4.70 -21.41 -4.99
CA SER A 63 4.97 -22.82 -4.63
C SER A 63 6.34 -23.30 -5.09
N LYS A 64 6.92 -22.63 -6.10
CA LYS A 64 8.28 -22.92 -6.61
C LYS A 64 9.39 -22.33 -5.73
N VAL A 65 9.07 -21.41 -4.82
CA VAL A 65 10.04 -20.75 -3.94
C VAL A 65 10.46 -21.71 -2.83
N SER A 66 11.76 -21.93 -2.68
CA SER A 66 12.31 -22.73 -1.60
C SER A 66 13.15 -21.90 -0.64
N THR A 67 13.36 -22.41 0.58
CA THR A 67 14.18 -21.72 1.59
C THR A 67 15.39 -22.55 2.00
N VAL A 68 16.47 -21.85 2.40
CA VAL A 68 17.67 -22.42 3.01
C VAL A 68 18.01 -21.59 4.23
N LEU A 69 18.34 -22.25 5.35
CA LEU A 69 18.70 -21.58 6.60
C LEU A 69 20.19 -21.23 6.62
N GLN A 70 20.50 -19.95 6.86
CA GLN A 70 21.81 -19.51 7.29
C GLN A 70 21.77 -19.35 8.81
N ALA A 71 22.18 -20.39 9.55
CA ALA A 71 22.11 -20.40 11.01
C ALA A 71 23.00 -19.33 11.65
N GLU A 72 24.19 -19.12 11.11
CA GLU A 72 25.14 -18.10 11.56
C GLU A 72 25.32 -17.06 10.45
N GLN A 73 25.03 -15.79 10.74
CA GLN A 73 25.15 -14.69 9.79
C GLN A 73 26.62 -14.26 9.62
N LYS A 74 27.39 -15.03 8.85
CA LYS A 74 28.81 -14.79 8.61
C LYS A 74 29.10 -14.07 7.27
N GLY A 75 28.16 -13.28 6.77
CA GLY A 75 28.32 -12.50 5.55
C GLY A 75 27.59 -13.09 4.34
N THR A 76 27.62 -12.34 3.22
CA THR A 76 26.87 -12.63 1.98
C THR A 76 27.42 -13.84 1.22
N GLY A 77 28.73 -14.05 1.22
CA GLY A 77 29.35 -15.24 0.63
C GLY A 77 28.96 -16.52 1.40
N HIS A 78 28.91 -16.44 2.74
CA HIS A 78 28.42 -17.55 3.56
C HIS A 78 26.94 -17.85 3.31
N ALA A 79 26.12 -16.84 3.07
CA ALA A 79 24.71 -17.03 2.72
C ALA A 79 24.56 -17.82 1.43
N LEU A 80 25.29 -17.43 0.37
CA LEU A 80 25.23 -18.11 -0.92
C LEU A 80 25.78 -19.55 -0.83
N LEU A 81 26.79 -19.79 0.02
CA LEU A 81 27.32 -21.14 0.28
C LEU A 81 26.24 -22.08 0.82
N GLN A 82 25.30 -21.59 1.64
CA GLN A 82 24.16 -22.40 2.13
C GLN A 82 23.20 -22.80 1.01
N ALA A 83 23.04 -21.95 -0.01
CA ALA A 83 22.17 -22.23 -1.14
C ALA A 83 22.79 -23.19 -2.17
N LEU A 84 24.12 -23.32 -2.18
CA LEU A 84 24.89 -24.06 -3.19
C LEU A 84 24.38 -25.49 -3.48
N PRO A 85 23.95 -26.30 -2.47
CA PRO A 85 23.47 -27.67 -2.75
C PRO A 85 22.16 -27.70 -3.58
N LYS A 86 21.43 -26.59 -3.66
CA LYS A 86 20.18 -26.49 -4.43
C LYS A 86 20.36 -25.81 -5.79
N LEU A 87 21.53 -25.28 -6.10
CA LEU A 87 21.82 -24.63 -7.37
C LEU A 87 22.10 -25.68 -8.47
N ASP A 88 21.56 -25.42 -9.66
CA ASP A 88 21.90 -26.22 -10.85
C ASP A 88 23.24 -25.72 -11.41
N VAL A 89 24.25 -26.62 -11.45
CA VAL A 89 25.61 -26.28 -11.94
C VAL A 89 25.65 -25.96 -13.43
N GLN A 90 24.62 -26.33 -14.17
CA GLN A 90 24.51 -26.09 -15.61
C GLN A 90 23.90 -24.70 -15.94
N GLU A 91 23.27 -24.05 -14.94
CA GLU A 91 22.62 -22.79 -15.10
C GLU A 91 23.37 -21.67 -14.35
N PRO A 92 23.45 -20.44 -14.88
CA PRO A 92 24.04 -19.32 -14.13
C PRO A 92 23.16 -18.96 -12.93
N THR A 93 23.80 -18.54 -11.84
CA THR A 93 23.13 -18.12 -10.61
C THR A 93 22.93 -16.62 -10.59
N LEU A 94 21.67 -16.16 -10.64
CA LEU A 94 21.30 -14.78 -10.37
C LEU A 94 21.17 -14.55 -8.86
N VAL A 95 21.94 -13.62 -8.33
CA VAL A 95 21.88 -13.19 -6.93
C VAL A 95 21.08 -11.91 -6.82
N LEU A 96 20.05 -11.92 -5.95
CA LEU A 96 19.20 -10.77 -5.63
C LEU A 96 19.18 -10.53 -4.13
N TYR A 97 18.89 -9.29 -3.73
CA TYR A 97 18.77 -8.91 -2.33
C TYR A 97 17.31 -8.69 -1.98
N GLY A 98 16.83 -9.31 -0.90
CA GLY A 98 15.43 -9.25 -0.46
C GLY A 98 14.95 -7.87 0.00
N ASP A 99 15.84 -6.90 0.13
CA ASP A 99 15.59 -5.51 0.51
C ASP A 99 15.82 -4.50 -0.63
N VAL A 100 16.00 -4.97 -1.87
CA VAL A 100 16.08 -4.16 -3.11
C VAL A 100 14.85 -4.46 -3.97
N PRO A 101 13.67 -3.90 -3.64
CA PRO A 101 12.39 -4.37 -4.17
C PRO A 101 12.05 -3.88 -5.58
N LEU A 102 12.68 -2.79 -6.06
CA LEU A 102 12.27 -2.13 -7.30
C LEU A 102 13.06 -2.50 -8.54
N THR A 103 13.97 -3.50 -8.44
CA THR A 103 14.73 -3.94 -9.62
C THR A 103 13.78 -4.51 -10.67
N SER A 104 13.81 -3.92 -11.87
CA SER A 104 12.88 -4.26 -12.94
C SER A 104 13.24 -5.56 -13.66
N LYS A 105 12.21 -6.22 -14.21
CA LYS A 105 12.42 -7.38 -15.10
C LYS A 105 13.31 -7.02 -16.29
N LYS A 106 13.20 -5.80 -16.84
CA LYS A 106 13.99 -5.31 -17.98
C LYS A 106 15.47 -5.30 -17.63
N THR A 107 15.83 -4.68 -16.50
CA THR A 107 17.20 -4.61 -15.99
C THR A 107 17.79 -5.99 -15.71
N LEU A 108 17.04 -6.87 -15.03
CA LEU A 108 17.52 -8.24 -14.76
C LEU A 108 17.65 -9.08 -16.04
N SER A 109 16.76 -8.92 -17.00
CA SER A 109 16.88 -9.59 -18.30
C SER A 109 18.11 -9.12 -19.10
N LYS A 110 18.43 -7.81 -19.03
CA LYS A 110 19.63 -7.23 -19.63
C LYS A 110 20.89 -7.81 -18.96
N LEU A 111 20.89 -7.88 -17.63
CA LEU A 111 21.98 -8.45 -16.85
C LEU A 111 22.20 -9.94 -17.17
N ALA A 112 21.13 -10.74 -17.21
CA ALA A 112 21.21 -12.16 -17.53
C ALA A 112 21.78 -12.43 -18.93
N LYS A 113 21.35 -11.65 -19.93
CA LYS A 113 21.89 -11.75 -21.30
C LYS A 113 23.39 -11.43 -21.38
N LEU A 114 23.92 -10.59 -20.51
CA LEU A 114 25.36 -10.30 -20.46
C LEU A 114 26.17 -11.48 -19.92
N ALA A 115 25.57 -12.32 -19.08
CA ALA A 115 26.21 -13.52 -18.55
C ALA A 115 26.19 -14.68 -19.54
N ASP A 116 25.29 -14.66 -20.53
CA ASP A 116 25.24 -15.68 -21.58
C ASP A 116 26.53 -15.62 -22.39
N GLY A 117 27.23 -16.75 -22.48
CA GLY A 117 28.42 -16.88 -23.33
C GLY A 117 28.04 -16.69 -24.81
N VAL A 118 28.91 -16.05 -25.57
CA VAL A 118 28.85 -16.16 -27.03
C VAL A 118 29.11 -17.62 -27.37
N ARG A 119 28.40 -18.19 -28.35
CA ARG A 119 28.57 -19.61 -28.76
C ARG A 119 30.05 -19.98 -28.80
N GLY A 120 30.47 -20.90 -27.91
CA GLY A 120 31.85 -21.40 -27.82
C GLY A 120 32.76 -20.67 -26.82
N GLN A 121 32.25 -19.69 -26.05
CA GLN A 121 32.96 -19.09 -24.91
C GLN A 121 32.28 -19.49 -23.60
N ASP A 122 33.06 -19.59 -22.51
CA ASP A 122 32.56 -19.83 -21.17
C ASP A 122 31.62 -18.70 -20.72
N SER A 123 30.64 -19.03 -19.87
CA SER A 123 29.70 -18.05 -19.29
C SER A 123 30.47 -16.93 -18.60
N ALA A 124 30.11 -15.68 -18.90
CA ALA A 124 30.68 -14.51 -18.26
C ALA A 124 30.04 -14.30 -16.88
N LEU A 125 30.75 -13.60 -15.99
CA LEU A 125 30.18 -13.01 -14.79
C LEU A 125 29.60 -11.64 -15.16
N ALA A 126 28.35 -11.36 -14.74
CA ALA A 126 27.72 -10.07 -15.01
C ALA A 126 27.38 -9.35 -13.70
N LEU A 127 27.71 -8.06 -13.62
CA LEU A 127 27.44 -7.20 -12.47
C LEU A 127 26.45 -6.10 -12.84
N LEU A 128 25.48 -5.87 -11.98
CA LEU A 128 24.68 -4.65 -12.01
C LEU A 128 25.41 -3.59 -11.18
N THR A 129 25.90 -2.54 -11.83
CA THR A 129 26.57 -1.42 -11.19
C THR A 129 25.69 -0.17 -11.28
N GLN A 130 25.99 0.86 -10.51
CA GLN A 130 25.31 2.14 -10.59
C GLN A 130 26.27 3.27 -10.25
N ASN A 131 26.14 4.42 -10.93
CA ASN A 131 26.86 5.63 -10.56
C ASN A 131 26.00 6.45 -9.59
N LEU A 132 26.53 6.71 -8.40
CA LEU A 132 25.84 7.52 -7.39
C LEU A 132 26.65 8.77 -7.07
N ALA A 133 25.96 9.91 -6.95
CA ALA A 133 26.59 11.15 -6.49
C ALA A 133 27.14 11.02 -5.05
N ASN A 134 26.46 10.24 -4.21
CA ASN A 134 26.93 9.88 -2.87
C ASN A 134 27.00 8.35 -2.74
N PRO A 135 28.17 7.75 -2.98
CA PRO A 135 28.36 6.29 -2.93
C PRO A 135 28.57 5.72 -1.53
N THR A 136 28.45 6.54 -0.47
CA THR A 136 28.74 6.13 0.92
C THR A 136 27.92 4.89 1.33
N GLY A 137 28.63 3.91 1.90
CA GLY A 137 28.01 2.67 2.40
C GLY A 137 27.94 1.53 1.40
N TYR A 138 28.34 1.75 0.14
CA TYR A 138 28.37 0.72 -0.90
C TYR A 138 29.80 0.25 -1.20
N GLY A 139 29.94 -0.96 -1.73
CA GLY A 139 31.19 -1.43 -2.32
C GLY A 139 31.51 -0.66 -3.62
N ARG A 140 32.77 -0.40 -3.87
CA ARG A 140 33.26 0.34 -5.07
C ARG A 140 33.74 -0.64 -6.14
N ILE A 141 33.40 -0.35 -7.39
CA ILE A 141 33.93 -1.07 -8.56
C ILE A 141 35.29 -0.50 -8.90
N VAL A 142 36.34 -1.29 -8.71
CA VAL A 142 37.70 -0.92 -9.07
C VAL A 142 38.02 -1.45 -10.46
N ARG A 143 38.42 -0.54 -11.36
CA ARG A 143 38.78 -0.87 -12.74
C ARG A 143 40.27 -0.62 -12.98
N ASP A 144 40.84 -1.35 -13.94
CA ASP A 144 42.20 -1.07 -14.46
C ASP A 144 42.19 0.10 -15.48
N ALA A 145 43.35 0.33 -16.07
CA ALA A 145 43.57 1.39 -17.08
C ALA A 145 42.74 1.17 -18.36
N ASP A 146 42.40 -0.09 -18.69
CA ASP A 146 41.63 -0.46 -19.86
C ASP A 146 40.11 -0.47 -19.58
N GLY A 147 39.71 -0.09 -18.36
CA GLY A 147 38.33 -0.05 -17.92
C GLY A 147 37.75 -1.41 -17.49
N SER A 148 38.55 -2.47 -17.43
CA SER A 148 38.11 -3.79 -16.98
C SER A 148 37.97 -3.85 -15.46
N VAL A 149 36.93 -4.53 -14.97
CA VAL A 149 36.71 -4.71 -13.53
C VAL A 149 37.79 -5.60 -12.95
N GLN A 150 38.45 -5.14 -11.89
CA GLN A 150 39.50 -5.90 -11.18
C GLN A 150 39.01 -6.48 -9.86
N GLN A 151 38.25 -5.71 -9.10
CA GLN A 151 37.72 -6.12 -7.81
C GLN A 151 36.58 -5.20 -7.36
N ILE A 152 35.86 -5.64 -6.34
CA ILE A 152 34.96 -4.80 -5.56
C ILE A 152 35.57 -4.62 -4.17
N VAL A 153 35.64 -3.35 -3.72
CA VAL A 153 36.16 -3.02 -2.39
C VAL A 153 35.02 -2.45 -1.55
N GLU A 154 34.74 -3.10 -0.45
CA GLU A 154 33.68 -2.65 0.48
C GLU A 154 34.06 -1.34 1.17
N GLU A 155 33.06 -0.51 1.50
CA GLU A 155 33.26 0.84 2.09
C GLU A 155 34.22 0.86 3.28
N LYS A 156 34.18 -0.16 4.17
CA LYS A 156 34.99 -0.22 5.39
C LYS A 156 36.44 -0.57 5.14
N ASP A 157 36.70 -1.24 4.01
CA ASP A 157 38.05 -1.68 3.60
C ASP A 157 38.65 -0.75 2.55
N ALA A 158 37.89 0.23 2.04
CA ALA A 158 38.29 1.12 0.97
C ALA A 158 39.26 2.21 1.44
N THR A 159 40.33 2.45 0.68
CA THR A 159 41.23 3.60 0.83
C THR A 159 40.50 4.91 0.50
N PRO A 160 41.03 6.08 0.89
CA PRO A 160 40.44 7.38 0.53
C PRO A 160 40.26 7.57 -0.99
N ALA A 161 41.23 7.11 -1.80
CA ALA A 161 41.11 7.16 -3.25
C ALA A 161 39.99 6.25 -3.80
N GLN A 162 39.85 5.07 -3.26
CA GLN A 162 38.77 4.16 -3.64
C GLN A 162 37.39 4.67 -3.20
N LYS A 163 37.28 5.33 -2.05
CA LYS A 163 36.02 5.96 -1.59
C LYS A 163 35.52 7.08 -2.51
N ALA A 164 36.40 7.70 -3.28
CA ALA A 164 36.05 8.73 -4.27
C ALA A 164 35.42 8.15 -5.56
N ILE A 165 35.50 6.83 -5.78
CA ILE A 165 34.86 6.15 -6.91
C ILE A 165 33.35 6.22 -6.74
N GLN A 166 32.64 6.73 -7.76
CA GLN A 166 31.19 6.89 -7.77
C GLN A 166 30.48 5.62 -8.26
N GLU A 167 31.16 4.73 -9.01
CA GLU A 167 30.59 3.48 -9.48
C GLU A 167 30.53 2.47 -8.33
N ILE A 168 29.32 2.10 -7.95
CA ILE A 168 29.05 1.19 -6.83
C ILE A 168 28.64 -0.19 -7.31
N ASN A 169 28.91 -1.18 -6.46
CA ASN A 169 28.33 -2.49 -6.53
C ASN A 169 26.92 -2.48 -5.91
N THR A 170 25.91 -2.86 -6.69
CA THR A 170 24.54 -3.00 -6.19
C THR A 170 24.30 -4.29 -5.40
N GLY A 171 25.26 -5.24 -5.50
CA GLY A 171 25.13 -6.60 -5.00
C GLY A 171 24.39 -7.56 -5.94
N ILE A 172 23.66 -7.05 -6.92
CA ILE A 172 22.94 -7.86 -7.91
C ILE A 172 23.91 -8.31 -8.99
N MET A 173 24.01 -9.62 -9.16
CA MET A 173 24.98 -10.21 -10.08
C MET A 173 24.54 -11.57 -10.63
N VAL A 174 25.06 -11.94 -11.78
CA VAL A 174 24.93 -13.28 -12.36
C VAL A 174 26.30 -13.94 -12.35
N LEU A 175 26.36 -15.12 -11.74
CA LEU A 175 27.61 -15.86 -11.49
C LEU A 175 27.56 -17.19 -12.22
N PRO A 176 28.68 -17.65 -12.84
CA PRO A 176 28.79 -18.98 -13.40
C PRO A 176 28.84 -20.03 -12.27
N THR A 177 27.76 -20.81 -12.11
CA THR A 177 27.56 -21.72 -10.97
C THR A 177 28.63 -22.84 -10.92
N ASN A 178 29.16 -23.25 -12.03
CA ASN A 178 30.25 -24.24 -12.09
C ASN A 178 31.55 -23.79 -11.37
N ALA A 179 31.92 -22.50 -11.50
CA ALA A 179 33.06 -21.90 -10.81
C ALA A 179 32.75 -21.48 -9.36
N LEU A 180 31.48 -21.15 -9.08
CA LEU A 180 31.01 -20.57 -7.82
C LEU A 180 31.34 -21.46 -6.61
N LYS A 181 31.18 -22.78 -6.73
CA LYS A 181 31.52 -23.74 -5.65
C LYS A 181 32.98 -23.64 -5.20
N ARG A 182 33.90 -23.47 -6.13
CA ARG A 182 35.34 -23.31 -5.83
C ARG A 182 35.60 -21.98 -5.15
N TRP A 183 35.06 -20.90 -5.69
CA TRP A 183 35.23 -19.54 -5.15
C TRP A 183 34.67 -19.40 -3.75
N LEU A 184 33.42 -19.83 -3.49
CA LEU A 184 32.81 -19.76 -2.18
C LEU A 184 33.57 -20.52 -1.10
N LYS A 185 34.21 -21.68 -1.44
CA LYS A 185 35.06 -22.44 -0.50
C LYS A 185 36.39 -21.76 -0.23
N ALA A 186 36.85 -20.91 -1.16
CA ALA A 186 38.12 -20.19 -1.03
C ALA A 186 38.00 -18.85 -0.30
N LEU A 187 36.76 -18.34 -0.05
CA LEU A 187 36.53 -17.11 0.68
C LEU A 187 37.21 -17.12 2.06
N ARG A 188 37.65 -15.95 2.48
CA ARG A 188 38.28 -15.72 3.79
C ARG A 188 37.52 -14.59 4.50
N ALA A 189 37.52 -14.64 5.82
CA ALA A 189 36.92 -13.59 6.67
C ALA A 189 38.00 -12.61 7.21
N SER A 190 39.01 -12.30 6.38
CA SER A 190 40.15 -11.43 6.72
C SER A 190 39.93 -9.98 6.30
N ASN A 191 38.76 -9.42 6.64
CA ASN A 191 38.35 -8.06 6.33
C ASN A 191 37.90 -7.32 7.60
N ALA A 192 37.61 -6.03 7.50
CA ALA A 192 37.25 -5.19 8.65
C ALA A 192 36.01 -5.67 9.43
N GLN A 193 35.15 -6.49 8.85
CA GLN A 193 33.96 -7.04 9.50
C GLN A 193 34.11 -8.48 9.99
N GLY A 194 35.18 -9.19 9.59
CA GLY A 194 35.33 -10.62 9.88
C GLY A 194 34.30 -11.51 9.19
N GLU A 195 33.79 -11.09 8.03
CA GLU A 195 32.72 -11.74 7.28
C GLU A 195 33.22 -12.33 5.95
N TYR A 196 32.54 -13.33 5.44
CA TYR A 196 32.78 -13.87 4.09
C TYR A 196 32.03 -13.01 3.07
N TYR A 197 32.75 -12.08 2.44
CA TYR A 197 32.17 -11.21 1.43
C TYR A 197 31.97 -11.94 0.11
N LEU A 198 30.75 -11.85 -0.46
CA LEU A 198 30.51 -12.39 -1.81
C LEU A 198 31.29 -11.61 -2.87
N THR A 199 31.55 -10.34 -2.62
CA THR A 199 32.30 -9.45 -3.52
C THR A 199 33.74 -9.89 -3.77
N ASP A 200 34.34 -10.69 -2.88
CA ASP A 200 35.67 -11.24 -3.08
C ASP A 200 35.74 -12.26 -4.24
N VAL A 201 34.60 -12.85 -4.64
CA VAL A 201 34.58 -13.76 -5.80
C VAL A 201 34.92 -13.04 -7.11
N ILE A 202 34.78 -11.70 -7.16
CA ILE A 202 35.11 -10.91 -8.36
C ILE A 202 36.62 -10.95 -8.64
N ALA A 203 37.43 -10.70 -7.62
CA ALA A 203 38.88 -10.82 -7.77
C ALA A 203 39.34 -12.24 -8.11
N MET A 204 38.62 -13.26 -7.60
CA MET A 204 38.88 -14.65 -7.95
C MET A 204 38.52 -14.95 -9.41
N ALA A 205 37.41 -14.39 -9.91
CA ALA A 205 36.99 -14.53 -11.30
C ALA A 205 38.01 -13.88 -12.25
N VAL A 206 38.50 -12.67 -11.90
CA VAL A 206 39.59 -12.00 -12.66
C VAL A 206 40.82 -12.89 -12.73
N LYS A 207 41.27 -13.44 -11.59
CA LYS A 207 42.44 -14.33 -11.52
C LYS A 207 42.27 -15.61 -12.38
N ASP A 208 41.03 -16.11 -12.44
CA ASP A 208 40.70 -17.30 -13.25
C ASP A 208 40.47 -16.96 -14.74
N GLY A 209 40.60 -15.69 -15.15
CA GLY A 209 40.38 -15.25 -16.53
C GLY A 209 38.93 -15.26 -16.98
N VAL A 210 37.96 -15.29 -16.03
CA VAL A 210 36.53 -15.25 -16.37
C VAL A 210 36.16 -13.82 -16.76
N PRO A 211 35.55 -13.60 -17.94
CA PRO A 211 35.16 -12.27 -18.37
C PRO A 211 34.11 -11.64 -17.41
N ILE A 212 34.35 -10.41 -16.98
CA ILE A 212 33.40 -9.66 -16.15
C ILE A 212 32.76 -8.57 -16.99
N ARG A 213 31.44 -8.62 -17.11
CA ARG A 213 30.64 -7.64 -17.85
C ARG A 213 29.78 -6.84 -16.89
N THR A 214 29.61 -5.55 -17.15
CA THR A 214 28.81 -4.66 -16.30
C THR A 214 27.67 -4.05 -17.09
N THR A 215 26.57 -3.76 -16.40
CA THR A 215 25.47 -2.94 -16.90
C THR A 215 24.93 -2.09 -15.75
N GLN A 216 24.26 -1.01 -16.10
CA GLN A 216 23.57 -0.15 -15.13
C GLN A 216 22.06 -0.28 -15.29
N ALA A 217 21.32 -0.04 -14.23
CA ALA A 217 19.88 0.12 -14.28
C ALA A 217 19.53 1.40 -15.04
N ASP A 218 18.35 1.43 -15.64
CA ASP A 218 17.88 2.64 -16.33
C ASP A 218 17.52 3.74 -15.30
N ASP A 219 17.11 3.33 -14.10
CA ASP A 219 16.75 4.20 -12.98
C ASP A 219 17.57 3.82 -11.73
N GLU A 220 18.17 4.81 -11.07
CA GLU A 220 18.96 4.60 -9.86
C GLU A 220 18.16 3.94 -8.72
N PHE A 221 16.86 4.23 -8.65
CA PHE A 221 15.98 3.67 -7.62
C PHE A 221 15.78 2.15 -7.73
N GLU A 222 16.04 1.56 -8.89
CA GLU A 222 15.98 0.11 -9.07
C GLU A 222 16.97 -0.66 -8.18
N THR A 223 18.04 0.01 -7.77
CA THR A 223 19.18 -0.61 -7.06
C THR A 223 19.27 -0.19 -5.59
N ILE A 224 18.35 0.64 -5.11
CA ILE A 224 18.38 1.12 -3.72
C ILE A 224 17.90 0.04 -2.76
N GLY A 225 18.77 -0.31 -1.81
CA GLY A 225 18.45 -1.15 -0.66
C GLY A 225 17.82 -0.37 0.49
N ILE A 226 16.78 -0.93 1.10
CA ILE A 226 16.03 -0.30 2.19
C ILE A 226 16.59 -0.73 3.54
N ASN A 227 17.21 0.20 4.29
CA ASN A 227 17.78 -0.05 5.61
C ASN A 227 17.12 0.78 6.72
N SER A 228 16.42 1.85 6.38
CA SER A 228 15.72 2.73 7.32
C SER A 228 14.25 2.91 6.94
N ARG A 229 13.45 3.46 7.85
CA ARG A 229 12.06 3.83 7.55
C ARG A 229 11.96 5.04 6.63
N ASP A 230 12.95 5.91 6.69
CA ASP A 230 13.05 7.06 5.79
C ASP A 230 13.29 6.61 4.35
N GLN A 231 14.25 5.69 4.14
CA GLN A 231 14.47 5.09 2.82
C GLN A 231 13.22 4.34 2.31
N LEU A 232 12.50 3.64 3.21
CA LEU A 232 11.25 2.97 2.83
C LEU A 232 10.21 3.99 2.37
N ALA A 233 10.00 5.08 3.10
CA ALA A 233 9.04 6.12 2.75
C ALA A 233 9.41 6.83 1.44
N SER A 234 10.70 7.11 1.22
CA SER A 234 11.19 7.72 -0.02
C SER A 234 10.95 6.79 -1.21
N LEU A 235 11.28 5.49 -1.07
CA LEU A 235 11.11 4.53 -2.14
C LEU A 235 9.62 4.22 -2.42
N GLU A 236 8.76 4.31 -1.40
CA GLU A 236 7.30 4.24 -1.57
C GLU A 236 6.81 5.33 -2.52
N ARG A 237 7.26 6.59 -2.34
CA ARG A 237 6.86 7.70 -3.25
C ARG A 237 7.33 7.50 -4.68
N VAL A 238 8.55 7.02 -4.87
CA VAL A 238 9.05 6.68 -6.21
C VAL A 238 8.19 5.58 -6.86
N HIS A 239 7.91 4.52 -6.12
CA HIS A 239 7.09 3.41 -6.63
C HIS A 239 5.68 3.86 -6.99
N GLN A 240 5.03 4.69 -6.15
CA GLN A 240 3.70 5.23 -6.42
C GLN A 240 3.70 6.15 -7.64
N LEU A 241 4.74 6.97 -7.82
CA LEU A 241 4.87 7.81 -9.00
C LEU A 241 5.04 6.98 -10.28
N ASN A 242 5.79 5.89 -10.23
CA ASN A 242 5.94 4.97 -11.37
C ASN A 242 4.59 4.31 -11.73
N ILE A 243 3.79 3.91 -10.75
CA ILE A 243 2.43 3.41 -10.97
C ILE A 243 1.55 4.50 -11.61
N ALA A 244 1.62 5.73 -11.10
CA ALA A 244 0.86 6.85 -11.65
C ALA A 244 1.20 7.12 -13.12
N HIS A 245 2.49 7.10 -13.49
CA HIS A 245 2.93 7.24 -14.89
C HIS A 245 2.38 6.11 -15.75
N GLN A 246 2.49 4.85 -15.30
CA GLN A 246 1.94 3.70 -16.04
C GLN A 246 0.43 3.83 -16.26
N LEU A 247 -0.33 4.30 -15.27
CA LEU A 247 -1.76 4.55 -15.40
C LEU A 247 -2.03 5.65 -16.46
N MET A 248 -1.29 6.75 -16.43
CA MET A 248 -1.44 7.83 -17.43
C MET A 248 -1.07 7.37 -18.83
N ASP A 249 -0.06 6.54 -18.98
CA ASP A 249 0.34 5.95 -20.28
C ASP A 249 -0.77 5.04 -20.86
N THR A 250 -1.65 4.48 -20.02
CA THR A 250 -2.81 3.70 -20.44
C THR A 250 -4.09 4.52 -20.64
N GLY A 251 -4.02 5.86 -20.52
CA GLY A 251 -5.13 6.77 -20.77
C GLY A 251 -5.95 7.15 -19.52
N VAL A 252 -5.42 6.94 -18.32
CA VAL A 252 -6.02 7.44 -17.08
C VAL A 252 -5.64 8.90 -16.85
N SER A 253 -6.58 9.74 -16.51
CA SER A 253 -6.33 11.12 -16.09
C SER A 253 -6.19 11.23 -14.58
N LEU A 254 -5.05 11.70 -14.10
CA LEU A 254 -4.79 11.96 -12.69
C LEU A 254 -4.75 13.47 -12.45
N ALA A 255 -5.49 13.97 -11.46
CA ALA A 255 -5.43 15.38 -11.08
C ALA A 255 -4.07 15.77 -10.48
N ASP A 256 -3.43 14.83 -9.78
CA ASP A 256 -2.07 14.98 -9.26
C ASP A 256 -1.42 13.60 -9.09
N PRO A 257 -0.45 13.25 -9.93
CA PRO A 257 0.21 11.94 -9.89
C PRO A 257 1.00 11.68 -8.59
N VAL A 258 1.35 12.72 -7.84
CA VAL A 258 2.07 12.57 -6.57
C VAL A 258 1.14 12.19 -5.41
N ARG A 259 -0.15 12.48 -5.54
CA ARG A 259 -1.16 12.28 -4.48
C ARG A 259 -2.12 11.14 -4.77
N ILE A 260 -1.62 10.03 -5.24
CA ILE A 260 -2.34 8.76 -5.37
C ILE A 260 -1.56 7.66 -4.67
N ASP A 261 -2.23 6.75 -4.00
CA ASP A 261 -1.63 5.56 -3.40
C ASP A 261 -2.32 4.29 -3.89
N VAL A 262 -1.55 3.41 -4.52
CA VAL A 262 -2.01 2.07 -4.91
C VAL A 262 -1.28 1.03 -4.06
N ARG A 263 -2.04 0.33 -3.22
CA ARG A 263 -1.55 -0.71 -2.30
C ARG A 263 -2.12 -2.07 -2.71
N GLY A 264 -1.70 -2.54 -3.85
CA GLY A 264 -2.21 -3.76 -4.47
C GLY A 264 -2.20 -3.67 -5.98
N THR A 265 -3.34 -3.94 -6.61
CA THR A 265 -3.53 -3.88 -8.07
C THR A 265 -4.67 -2.92 -8.39
N LEU A 266 -4.42 -1.97 -9.29
CA LEU A 266 -5.43 -1.07 -9.82
C LEU A 266 -5.49 -1.24 -11.35
N GLU A 267 -6.59 -1.75 -11.85
CA GLU A 267 -6.86 -1.89 -13.28
C GLU A 267 -7.88 -0.84 -13.72
N CYS A 268 -7.52 -0.06 -14.72
CA CYS A 268 -8.36 1.02 -15.24
C CYS A 268 -8.69 0.81 -16.72
N GLY A 269 -9.96 1.02 -17.06
CA GLY A 269 -10.36 1.21 -18.45
C GLY A 269 -9.98 2.61 -18.97
N PRO A 270 -10.21 2.88 -20.26
CA PRO A 270 -9.93 4.19 -20.84
C PRO A 270 -10.80 5.31 -20.23
N ASP A 271 -10.28 6.53 -20.26
CA ASP A 271 -10.97 7.75 -19.81
C ASP A 271 -11.39 7.73 -18.31
N VAL A 272 -10.74 6.93 -17.50
CA VAL A 272 -10.90 7.00 -16.05
C VAL A 272 -10.24 8.28 -15.55
N PHE A 273 -10.93 9.01 -14.69
CA PHE A 273 -10.40 10.18 -13.96
C PHE A 273 -10.28 9.88 -12.46
N ILE A 274 -9.12 10.18 -11.87
CA ILE A 274 -8.86 10.02 -10.43
C ILE A 274 -8.37 11.34 -9.87
N ASP A 275 -9.08 11.84 -8.87
CA ASP A 275 -8.75 13.07 -8.16
C ASP A 275 -7.73 12.82 -7.03
N VAL A 276 -7.33 13.89 -6.36
CA VAL A 276 -6.24 13.89 -5.38
C VAL A 276 -6.54 13.08 -4.12
N GLY A 277 -5.52 12.49 -3.54
CA GLY A 277 -5.59 11.84 -2.23
C GLY A 277 -6.37 10.53 -2.21
N CYS A 278 -6.59 9.93 -3.36
CA CYS A 278 -7.26 8.63 -3.46
C CYS A 278 -6.32 7.48 -3.06
N VAL A 279 -6.87 6.49 -2.36
CA VAL A 279 -6.16 5.29 -1.92
C VAL A 279 -6.88 4.06 -2.47
N PHE A 280 -6.15 3.21 -3.19
CA PHE A 280 -6.65 1.95 -3.73
C PHE A 280 -5.93 0.78 -3.04
N GLU A 281 -6.68 -0.17 -2.47
CA GLU A 281 -6.10 -1.29 -1.72
C GLU A 281 -6.62 -2.64 -2.24
N GLY A 282 -5.75 -3.67 -2.21
CA GLY A 282 -6.09 -5.00 -2.72
C GLY A 282 -6.29 -5.01 -4.23
N CYS A 283 -7.35 -5.66 -4.72
CA CYS A 283 -7.66 -5.73 -6.15
C CYS A 283 -8.82 -4.77 -6.47
N VAL A 284 -8.54 -3.73 -7.24
CA VAL A 284 -9.54 -2.73 -7.66
C VAL A 284 -9.59 -2.64 -9.17
N THR A 285 -10.81 -2.70 -9.72
CA THR A 285 -11.06 -2.50 -11.15
C THR A 285 -11.99 -1.29 -11.33
N LEU A 286 -11.58 -0.34 -12.18
CA LEU A 286 -12.37 0.81 -12.59
C LEU A 286 -12.64 0.71 -14.09
N ALA A 287 -13.91 0.57 -14.48
CA ALA A 287 -14.26 0.50 -15.92
C ALA A 287 -14.22 1.88 -16.57
N ALA A 288 -14.29 1.88 -17.91
CA ALA A 288 -14.15 3.07 -18.74
C ALA A 288 -15.05 4.25 -18.31
N GLY A 289 -14.52 5.46 -18.35
CA GLY A 289 -15.23 6.70 -18.08
C GLY A 289 -15.61 6.92 -16.59
N THR A 290 -15.14 6.07 -15.69
CA THR A 290 -15.36 6.21 -14.23
C THR A 290 -14.62 7.43 -13.69
N LYS A 291 -15.28 8.18 -12.81
CA LYS A 291 -14.72 9.37 -12.17
C LYS A 291 -14.66 9.18 -10.65
N ILE A 292 -13.46 9.24 -10.09
CA ILE A 292 -13.21 9.12 -8.65
C ILE A 292 -12.87 10.50 -8.10
N GLY A 293 -13.71 11.03 -7.25
CA GLY A 293 -13.52 12.31 -6.55
C GLY A 293 -12.46 12.21 -5.45
N PRO A 294 -12.05 13.35 -4.88
CA PRO A 294 -10.90 13.42 -4.00
C PRO A 294 -11.12 12.66 -2.68
N TYR A 295 -10.01 12.16 -2.13
CA TYR A 295 -9.94 11.48 -0.84
C TYR A 295 -10.85 10.25 -0.71
N CYS A 296 -11.11 9.56 -1.80
CA CYS A 296 -11.80 8.28 -1.77
C CYS A 296 -10.86 7.14 -1.39
N VAL A 297 -11.39 6.15 -0.65
CA VAL A 297 -10.69 4.90 -0.33
C VAL A 297 -11.48 3.75 -0.95
N ILE A 298 -10.86 3.02 -1.86
CA ILE A 298 -11.50 1.92 -2.58
C ILE A 298 -10.66 0.66 -2.39
N ARG A 299 -11.30 -0.41 -1.88
CA ARG A 299 -10.64 -1.67 -1.58
C ARG A 299 -11.40 -2.85 -2.19
N ASN A 300 -10.69 -3.81 -2.80
CA ASN A 300 -11.23 -5.10 -3.25
C ASN A 300 -12.58 -4.98 -3.98
N SER A 301 -12.71 -4.02 -4.89
CA SER A 301 -14.00 -3.64 -5.47
C SER A 301 -13.96 -3.50 -6.98
N VAL A 302 -15.11 -3.74 -7.60
CA VAL A 302 -15.30 -3.61 -9.04
C VAL A 302 -16.28 -2.46 -9.30
N ILE A 303 -15.82 -1.44 -10.03
CA ILE A 303 -16.61 -0.25 -10.36
C ILE A 303 -16.91 -0.26 -11.85
N GLY A 304 -18.18 -0.19 -12.20
CA GLY A 304 -18.70 -0.23 -13.57
C GLY A 304 -18.39 1.02 -14.39
N LYS A 305 -18.85 1.01 -15.65
CA LYS A 305 -18.61 2.11 -16.62
C LYS A 305 -19.35 3.38 -16.23
N ALA A 306 -18.71 4.53 -16.45
CA ALA A 306 -19.27 5.86 -16.23
C ALA A 306 -19.86 6.07 -14.81
N VAL A 307 -19.31 5.41 -13.82
CA VAL A 307 -19.68 5.61 -12.41
C VAL A 307 -19.03 6.90 -11.90
N ALA A 308 -19.77 7.66 -11.11
CA ALA A 308 -19.26 8.81 -10.38
C ALA A 308 -19.17 8.48 -8.88
N VAL A 309 -17.94 8.43 -8.35
CA VAL A 309 -17.69 8.32 -6.91
C VAL A 309 -17.28 9.69 -6.39
N HIS A 310 -18.12 10.30 -5.56
CA HIS A 310 -17.86 11.62 -5.01
C HIS A 310 -16.95 11.56 -3.78
N ALA A 311 -16.41 12.73 -3.43
CA ALA A 311 -15.40 12.92 -2.39
C ALA A 311 -15.68 12.19 -1.07
N TYR A 312 -14.62 11.73 -0.41
CA TYR A 312 -14.64 11.10 0.91
C TYR A 312 -15.51 9.84 1.01
N SER A 313 -15.74 9.16 -0.09
CA SER A 313 -16.47 7.88 -0.08
C SER A 313 -15.52 6.72 0.21
N HIS A 314 -16.02 5.73 0.95
CA HIS A 314 -15.28 4.52 1.31
C HIS A 314 -15.99 3.30 0.75
N ILE A 315 -15.33 2.57 -0.15
CA ILE A 315 -15.87 1.40 -0.86
C ILE A 315 -14.95 0.21 -0.56
N ASP A 316 -15.51 -0.86 0.04
CA ASP A 316 -14.75 -2.05 0.39
C ASP A 316 -15.55 -3.31 0.03
N GLY A 317 -14.95 -4.20 -0.77
CA GLY A 317 -15.54 -5.48 -1.14
C GLY A 317 -16.89 -5.37 -1.85
N ALA A 318 -17.07 -4.33 -2.67
CA ALA A 318 -18.33 -4.01 -3.32
C ALA A 318 -18.27 -4.15 -4.84
N LYS A 319 -19.44 -4.38 -5.44
CA LYS A 319 -19.67 -4.30 -6.87
C LYS A 319 -20.62 -3.13 -7.14
N VAL A 320 -20.24 -2.26 -8.08
CA VAL A 320 -21.02 -1.09 -8.46
C VAL A 320 -21.28 -1.16 -9.96
N GLY A 321 -22.55 -1.24 -10.34
CA GLY A 321 -22.99 -1.27 -11.75
C GLY A 321 -22.80 0.07 -12.46
N ASN A 322 -22.96 0.03 -13.78
CA ASN A 322 -22.71 1.18 -14.65
C ASN A 322 -23.58 2.39 -14.30
N GLN A 323 -23.06 3.60 -14.59
CA GLN A 323 -23.78 4.88 -14.50
C GLN A 323 -24.29 5.21 -13.08
N SER A 324 -23.82 4.48 -12.08
CA SER A 324 -24.19 4.72 -10.66
C SER A 324 -23.48 5.94 -10.11
N VAL A 325 -24.09 6.54 -9.09
CA VAL A 325 -23.56 7.71 -8.38
C VAL A 325 -23.41 7.37 -6.90
N ILE A 326 -22.17 7.49 -6.37
CA ILE A 326 -21.83 7.13 -5.01
C ILE A 326 -21.26 8.34 -4.27
N GLY A 327 -21.82 8.67 -3.13
CA GLY A 327 -21.31 9.74 -2.27
C GLY A 327 -21.96 11.12 -2.49
N PRO A 328 -21.34 12.18 -1.92
CA PRO A 328 -20.13 12.14 -1.08
C PRO A 328 -20.35 11.49 0.29
N TYR A 329 -19.27 11.10 0.97
CA TYR A 329 -19.32 10.47 2.30
C TYR A 329 -20.18 9.20 2.36
N ALA A 330 -20.28 8.45 1.26
CA ALA A 330 -20.95 7.16 1.24
C ALA A 330 -20.03 6.05 1.69
N ARG A 331 -20.59 5.00 2.28
CA ARG A 331 -19.87 3.83 2.71
C ARG A 331 -20.47 2.56 2.12
N LEU A 332 -19.76 1.93 1.19
CA LEU A 332 -20.11 0.59 0.71
C LEU A 332 -19.21 -0.42 1.41
N ARG A 333 -19.82 -1.42 2.05
CA ARG A 333 -19.13 -2.47 2.81
C ARG A 333 -19.18 -3.79 2.06
N PRO A 334 -18.38 -4.80 2.51
CA PRO A 334 -18.35 -6.10 1.86
C PRO A 334 -19.75 -6.69 1.64
N GLY A 335 -19.96 -7.19 0.40
CA GLY A 335 -21.23 -7.76 -0.04
C GLY A 335 -22.25 -6.72 -0.55
N ALA A 336 -21.89 -5.44 -0.64
CA ALA A 336 -22.70 -4.46 -1.36
C ALA A 336 -22.61 -4.76 -2.86
N ASP A 337 -23.76 -5.00 -3.50
CA ASP A 337 -23.89 -5.32 -4.93
C ASP A 337 -24.96 -4.42 -5.54
N LEU A 338 -24.51 -3.38 -6.25
CA LEU A 338 -25.35 -2.37 -6.86
C LEU A 338 -25.45 -2.63 -8.36
N SER A 339 -26.67 -2.68 -8.88
CA SER A 339 -26.94 -2.75 -10.31
C SER A 339 -26.67 -1.39 -10.99
N ASN A 340 -27.06 -1.24 -12.26
CA ASN A 340 -26.87 0.00 -13.01
C ASN A 340 -27.78 1.14 -12.50
N ASP A 341 -27.33 2.38 -12.66
CA ASP A 341 -28.10 3.60 -12.35
C ASP A 341 -28.58 3.68 -10.88
N VAL A 342 -27.79 3.13 -9.95
CA VAL A 342 -28.07 3.20 -8.52
C VAL A 342 -27.44 4.47 -7.92
N HIS A 343 -28.21 5.21 -7.11
CA HIS A 343 -27.72 6.39 -6.42
C HIS A 343 -27.63 6.15 -4.92
N ILE A 344 -26.42 6.20 -4.39
CA ILE A 344 -26.11 6.12 -2.95
C ILE A 344 -25.49 7.45 -2.53
N GLY A 345 -26.25 8.28 -1.81
CA GLY A 345 -25.83 9.63 -1.48
C GLY A 345 -25.09 9.74 -0.15
N ASN A 346 -25.10 10.95 0.41
CA ASN A 346 -24.26 11.29 1.56
C ASN A 346 -24.73 10.62 2.86
N PHE A 347 -23.73 10.14 3.61
CA PHE A 347 -23.91 9.45 4.89
C PHE A 347 -24.83 8.21 4.79
N VAL A 348 -24.80 7.55 3.65
CA VAL A 348 -25.49 6.26 3.46
C VAL A 348 -24.49 5.14 3.59
N GLU A 349 -24.81 4.15 4.42
CA GLU A 349 -24.04 2.91 4.53
C GLU A 349 -24.83 1.75 3.92
N VAL A 350 -24.18 1.00 3.00
CA VAL A 350 -24.73 -0.22 2.41
C VAL A 350 -23.83 -1.39 2.79
N LYS A 351 -24.40 -2.47 3.33
CA LYS A 351 -23.67 -3.66 3.76
C LYS A 351 -24.40 -4.94 3.37
N ASN A 352 -23.69 -5.89 2.74
CA ASN A 352 -24.23 -7.21 2.41
C ASN A 352 -25.66 -7.12 1.82
N SER A 353 -25.84 -6.25 0.83
CA SER A 353 -27.15 -5.93 0.26
C SER A 353 -27.08 -5.84 -1.25
N LYS A 354 -28.13 -6.31 -1.92
CA LYS A 354 -28.32 -6.17 -3.36
C LYS A 354 -29.31 -5.06 -3.63
N ILE A 355 -28.94 -4.11 -4.48
CA ILE A 355 -29.79 -2.99 -4.88
C ILE A 355 -29.94 -3.01 -6.40
N ALA A 356 -31.16 -3.24 -6.86
CA ALA A 356 -31.46 -3.31 -8.28
C ALA A 356 -31.53 -1.93 -8.95
N ALA A 357 -31.56 -1.93 -10.27
CA ALA A 357 -31.37 -0.76 -11.10
C ALA A 357 -32.36 0.39 -10.82
N ASN A 358 -31.88 1.64 -11.04
CA ASN A 358 -32.66 2.87 -10.88
C ASN A 358 -33.17 3.14 -9.46
N SER A 359 -32.61 2.45 -8.44
CA SER A 359 -32.98 2.64 -7.05
C SER A 359 -32.03 3.64 -6.37
N LYS A 360 -32.55 4.33 -5.36
CA LYS A 360 -31.80 5.41 -4.70
C LYS A 360 -32.02 5.47 -3.19
N ALA A 361 -30.92 5.72 -2.49
CA ALA A 361 -30.86 6.06 -1.07
C ALA A 361 -29.92 7.26 -0.93
N ASN A 362 -30.47 8.47 -0.89
CA ASN A 362 -29.65 9.66 -1.09
C ASN A 362 -29.12 10.30 0.20
N HIS A 363 -29.68 9.97 1.37
CA HIS A 363 -29.36 10.67 2.61
C HIS A 363 -29.47 9.77 3.83
N LEU A 364 -28.44 9.80 4.71
CA LEU A 364 -28.51 9.41 6.12
C LEU A 364 -29.20 8.05 6.37
N SER A 365 -28.90 7.02 5.60
CA SER A 365 -29.58 5.72 5.68
C SER A 365 -28.62 4.58 5.95
N TYR A 366 -29.10 3.55 6.64
CA TYR A 366 -28.41 2.27 6.75
C TYR A 366 -29.21 1.18 6.04
N VAL A 367 -28.60 0.56 5.03
CA VAL A 367 -29.17 -0.54 4.25
C VAL A 367 -28.28 -1.77 4.44
N GLY A 368 -28.67 -2.64 5.36
CA GLY A 368 -27.93 -3.86 5.70
C GLY A 368 -28.74 -5.11 5.52
N ASP A 369 -28.08 -6.18 5.04
CA ASP A 369 -28.65 -7.52 4.83
C ASP A 369 -30.00 -7.47 4.06
N SER A 370 -30.04 -6.70 2.96
CA SER A 370 -31.28 -6.38 2.27
C SER A 370 -31.26 -6.75 0.79
N ILE A 371 -32.43 -7.10 0.26
CA ILE A 371 -32.67 -7.19 -1.18
C ILE A 371 -33.63 -6.05 -1.56
N VAL A 372 -33.14 -5.13 -2.38
CA VAL A 372 -33.88 -3.94 -2.83
C VAL A 372 -34.15 -4.09 -4.33
N GLY A 373 -35.42 -4.02 -4.71
CA GLY A 373 -35.88 -4.07 -6.08
C GLY A 373 -35.48 -2.83 -6.90
N SER A 374 -35.99 -2.77 -8.11
CA SER A 374 -35.71 -1.69 -9.06
C SER A 374 -36.64 -0.47 -8.81
N ARG A 375 -36.13 0.73 -9.11
CA ARG A 375 -36.87 1.99 -9.00
C ARG A 375 -37.41 2.27 -7.59
N VAL A 376 -36.72 1.77 -6.57
CA VAL A 376 -37.04 2.00 -5.16
C VAL A 376 -36.46 3.35 -4.73
N ASN A 377 -37.27 4.11 -4.00
CA ASN A 377 -36.79 5.30 -3.30
C ASN A 377 -36.71 5.06 -1.79
N ILE A 378 -35.52 5.10 -1.22
CA ILE A 378 -35.28 5.00 0.22
C ILE A 378 -35.13 6.41 0.78
N GLY A 379 -36.08 6.81 1.65
CA GLY A 379 -36.10 8.13 2.29
C GLY A 379 -34.98 8.33 3.31
N ALA A 380 -34.65 9.57 3.57
CA ALA A 380 -33.61 9.94 4.55
C ALA A 380 -33.93 9.38 5.95
N GLY A 381 -32.93 8.90 6.67
CA GLY A 381 -33.10 8.33 8.01
C GLY A 381 -33.67 6.91 8.03
N THR A 382 -33.78 6.25 6.89
CA THR A 382 -34.23 4.86 6.84
C THR A 382 -33.17 3.91 7.39
N ILE A 383 -33.59 2.99 8.27
CA ILE A 383 -32.73 1.98 8.88
C ILE A 383 -33.35 0.59 8.69
N THR A 384 -32.59 -0.33 8.10
CA THR A 384 -32.92 -1.76 8.17
C THR A 384 -32.41 -2.30 9.50
N CYS A 385 -33.34 -2.58 10.44
CA CYS A 385 -33.00 -3.13 11.75
C CYS A 385 -32.80 -4.65 11.60
N ASN A 386 -31.62 -5.03 11.10
CA ASN A 386 -31.28 -6.37 10.64
C ASN A 386 -30.66 -7.29 11.72
N TYR A 387 -30.53 -6.84 12.97
CA TYR A 387 -29.86 -7.58 14.03
C TYR A 387 -30.68 -7.59 15.32
N ASP A 388 -30.97 -8.77 15.85
CA ASP A 388 -31.78 -8.97 17.06
C ASP A 388 -30.95 -9.13 18.34
N GLY A 389 -29.62 -8.96 18.24
CA GLY A 389 -28.68 -9.20 19.34
C GLY A 389 -27.90 -10.52 19.20
N ILE A 390 -28.39 -11.47 18.40
CA ILE A 390 -27.77 -12.79 18.16
C ILE A 390 -27.71 -13.08 16.66
N ASN A 391 -28.85 -12.96 15.95
CA ASN A 391 -28.98 -13.33 14.55
C ASN A 391 -29.14 -12.10 13.66
N LYS A 392 -28.85 -12.28 12.38
CA LYS A 392 -29.14 -11.32 11.33
C LYS A 392 -30.33 -11.77 10.52
N HIS A 393 -31.20 -10.83 10.21
CA HIS A 393 -32.42 -11.03 9.47
C HIS A 393 -32.44 -10.17 8.21
N GLN A 394 -33.13 -10.65 7.18
CA GLN A 394 -33.19 -10.00 5.88
C GLN A 394 -34.40 -9.08 5.75
N THR A 395 -34.20 -7.94 5.12
CA THR A 395 -35.27 -7.07 4.64
C THR A 395 -35.41 -7.24 3.13
N ILE A 396 -36.65 -7.43 2.65
CA ILE A 396 -36.97 -7.51 1.22
C ILE A 396 -37.82 -6.32 0.85
N ILE A 397 -37.35 -5.51 -0.09
CA ILE A 397 -38.04 -4.36 -0.66
C ILE A 397 -38.24 -4.65 -2.13
N GLU A 398 -39.48 -4.79 -2.58
CA GLU A 398 -39.79 -5.09 -3.98
C GLU A 398 -39.69 -3.86 -4.88
N ASP A 399 -39.96 -4.02 -6.18
CA ASP A 399 -39.86 -2.95 -7.15
C ASP A 399 -40.86 -1.82 -6.88
N ASP A 400 -40.54 -0.60 -7.37
CA ASP A 400 -41.40 0.56 -7.36
C ASP A 400 -41.85 1.02 -5.96
N VAL A 401 -41.16 0.64 -4.91
CA VAL A 401 -41.46 1.00 -3.52
C VAL A 401 -40.96 2.42 -3.20
N PHE A 402 -41.80 3.17 -2.50
CA PHE A 402 -41.42 4.45 -1.90
C PHE A 402 -41.38 4.33 -0.36
N ILE A 403 -40.21 4.53 0.22
CA ILE A 403 -40.03 4.57 1.67
C ILE A 403 -39.89 6.03 2.11
N GLY A 404 -40.79 6.48 2.97
CA GLY A 404 -40.76 7.80 3.58
C GLY A 404 -39.58 7.97 4.55
N SER A 405 -39.22 9.23 4.82
CA SER A 405 -38.12 9.55 5.72
C SER A 405 -38.34 9.02 7.15
N ASP A 406 -37.25 8.76 7.87
CA ASP A 406 -37.26 8.28 9.27
C ASP A 406 -38.05 6.98 9.45
N THR A 407 -37.83 6.01 8.55
CA THR A 407 -38.51 4.72 8.57
C THR A 407 -37.57 3.63 9.11
N GLN A 408 -38.05 2.86 10.11
CA GLN A 408 -37.35 1.73 10.66
C GLN A 408 -37.99 0.43 10.14
N LEU A 409 -37.20 -0.41 9.44
CA LEU A 409 -37.63 -1.69 8.91
C LEU A 409 -37.10 -2.80 9.83
N VAL A 410 -37.95 -3.28 10.74
CA VAL A 410 -37.58 -4.32 11.73
C VAL A 410 -37.62 -5.69 11.05
N ALA A 411 -36.46 -6.17 10.64
CA ALA A 411 -36.31 -7.44 9.93
C ALA A 411 -36.60 -8.66 10.84
N PRO A 412 -37.15 -9.76 10.28
CA PRO A 412 -37.48 -9.96 8.87
C PRO A 412 -38.78 -9.26 8.47
N VAL A 413 -38.77 -8.46 7.41
CA VAL A 413 -39.96 -7.84 6.83
C VAL A 413 -39.87 -7.79 5.31
N ARG A 414 -41.03 -7.77 4.65
CA ARG A 414 -41.20 -7.60 3.21
C ARG A 414 -42.02 -6.36 2.92
N VAL A 415 -41.56 -5.52 2.01
CA VAL A 415 -42.32 -4.39 1.47
C VAL A 415 -42.74 -4.73 0.05
N GLY A 416 -44.02 -4.94 -0.17
CA GLY A 416 -44.58 -5.38 -1.44
C GLY A 416 -44.44 -4.34 -2.55
N ARG A 417 -44.46 -4.78 -3.80
CA ARG A 417 -44.30 -3.95 -5.01
C ARG A 417 -45.23 -2.73 -4.98
N GLY A 418 -44.69 -1.57 -5.33
CA GLY A 418 -45.46 -0.32 -5.43
C GLY A 418 -46.00 0.20 -4.08
N ALA A 419 -45.63 -0.42 -2.95
CA ALA A 419 -46.03 0.06 -1.63
C ALA A 419 -45.39 1.39 -1.30
N THR A 420 -46.11 2.18 -0.52
CA THR A 420 -45.60 3.43 0.07
C THR A 420 -45.57 3.29 1.59
N LEU A 421 -44.42 3.53 2.20
CA LEU A 421 -44.32 3.70 3.65
C LEU A 421 -44.34 5.18 3.99
N GLY A 422 -45.24 5.58 4.86
CA GLY A 422 -45.34 6.99 5.33
C GLY A 422 -44.12 7.32 6.22
N ALA A 423 -43.70 8.58 6.17
CA ALA A 423 -42.58 9.04 7.01
C ALA A 423 -42.80 8.76 8.51
N GLY A 424 -41.75 8.40 9.24
CA GLY A 424 -41.82 8.04 10.67
C GLY A 424 -42.44 6.67 10.94
N THR A 425 -42.48 5.77 9.95
CA THR A 425 -43.04 4.42 10.11
C THR A 425 -42.04 3.47 10.74
N THR A 426 -42.42 2.77 11.82
CA THR A 426 -41.71 1.59 12.31
C THR A 426 -42.43 0.34 11.80
N LEU A 427 -41.87 -0.33 10.77
CA LEU A 427 -42.48 -1.49 10.15
C LEU A 427 -42.03 -2.77 10.86
N THR A 428 -42.97 -3.48 11.46
CA THR A 428 -42.71 -4.73 12.20
C THR A 428 -43.41 -5.95 11.58
N LYS A 429 -44.21 -5.75 10.52
CA LYS A 429 -44.91 -6.75 9.73
C LYS A 429 -44.86 -6.35 8.27
N ASP A 430 -45.06 -7.30 7.37
CA ASP A 430 -45.04 -7.07 5.94
C ASP A 430 -46.00 -5.93 5.51
N ALA A 431 -45.56 -5.10 4.59
CA ALA A 431 -46.38 -4.06 3.97
C ALA A 431 -46.96 -4.61 2.65
N PRO A 432 -48.29 -4.60 2.47
CA PRO A 432 -48.91 -5.09 1.24
C PRO A 432 -48.56 -4.26 0.01
N ALA A 433 -48.54 -4.91 -1.16
CA ALA A 433 -48.28 -4.26 -2.44
C ALA A 433 -49.29 -3.16 -2.75
N ASN A 434 -48.83 -2.06 -3.40
CA ASN A 434 -49.67 -0.95 -3.86
C ASN A 434 -50.50 -0.27 -2.76
N GLN A 435 -50.07 -0.33 -1.51
CA GLN A 435 -50.76 0.28 -0.39
C GLN A 435 -49.89 1.29 0.35
N LEU A 436 -50.52 2.25 1.03
CA LEU A 436 -49.88 3.11 2.00
C LEU A 436 -49.88 2.41 3.37
N THR A 437 -48.71 2.14 3.91
CA THR A 437 -48.55 1.64 5.28
C THR A 437 -47.99 2.73 6.17
N VAL A 438 -48.61 2.94 7.33
CA VAL A 438 -48.24 3.93 8.34
C VAL A 438 -48.31 3.30 9.73
N SER A 439 -47.24 3.41 10.49
CA SER A 439 -47.16 2.93 11.88
C SER A 439 -46.56 4.03 12.76
N ARG A 440 -47.40 4.94 13.20
CA ARG A 440 -47.01 6.05 14.07
C ARG A 440 -48.15 6.46 15.04
N ALA A 441 -47.78 6.98 16.20
CA ALA A 441 -48.74 7.41 17.18
C ALA A 441 -49.59 8.60 16.66
N LYS A 442 -50.84 8.70 17.16
CA LYS A 442 -51.70 9.87 16.85
C LYS A 442 -51.01 11.13 17.38
N GLN A 443 -50.96 12.17 16.57
CA GLN A 443 -50.40 13.44 16.99
C GLN A 443 -51.25 14.04 18.12
N VAL A 444 -50.59 14.43 19.20
CA VAL A 444 -51.20 15.13 20.33
C VAL A 444 -50.44 16.40 20.60
N SER A 445 -51.14 17.51 20.74
CA SER A 445 -50.56 18.78 21.12
C SER A 445 -50.97 19.11 22.57
N LEU A 446 -49.95 19.28 23.40
CA LEU A 446 -50.15 19.62 24.83
C LEU A 446 -49.67 21.05 25.10
N GLN A 447 -50.30 21.72 26.06
CA GLN A 447 -49.75 22.96 26.54
C GLN A 447 -48.43 22.68 27.28
N TRP A 448 -47.36 23.28 26.81
CA TRP A 448 -46.05 23.12 27.42
C TRP A 448 -45.31 24.43 27.50
N LYS A 449 -44.80 24.71 28.69
CA LYS A 449 -44.00 25.90 28.93
C LYS A 449 -42.51 25.47 28.91
N ARG A 450 -41.77 26.00 27.95
CA ARG A 450 -40.35 25.73 27.87
C ARG A 450 -39.62 26.14 29.15
N PRO A 451 -38.86 25.29 29.83
CA PRO A 451 -38.03 25.68 30.96
C PRO A 451 -37.07 26.80 30.54
N MET A 452 -37.14 27.93 31.22
CA MET A 452 -36.14 28.99 31.01
C MET A 452 -34.90 28.68 31.84
N ARG A 453 -33.74 28.95 31.29
CA ARG A 453 -32.49 28.85 32.01
C ARG A 453 -32.52 29.84 33.15
N GLN A 454 -32.56 29.35 34.39
CA GLN A 454 -32.39 30.26 35.55
C GLN A 454 -30.99 30.87 35.44
N GLU A 455 -30.91 32.19 35.33
CA GLU A 455 -29.65 32.90 35.48
C GLU A 455 -29.11 32.54 36.88
N LYS A 456 -27.99 31.85 36.91
CA LYS A 456 -27.28 31.65 38.18
C LYS A 456 -26.95 33.03 38.70
N LYS A 457 -27.71 33.53 39.72
CA LYS A 457 -27.33 34.71 40.47
C LYS A 457 -25.87 34.55 40.86
N ALA A 458 -25.03 35.42 40.34
CA ALA A 458 -23.63 35.46 40.70
C ALA A 458 -23.56 35.63 42.22
N ILE A 459 -23.16 34.59 42.91
CA ILE A 459 -22.79 34.66 44.33
C ILE A 459 -21.54 35.52 44.36
N ALA A 460 -21.73 36.81 44.66
CA ALA A 460 -20.62 37.71 44.92
C ALA A 460 -19.85 37.16 46.14
N LYS A 461 -18.75 36.46 45.88
CA LYS A 461 -17.80 36.13 46.91
C LYS A 461 -17.27 37.43 47.47
N LYS A 462 -17.75 37.82 48.69
CA LYS A 462 -17.10 38.86 49.51
C LYS A 462 -15.63 38.44 49.70
N VAL A 463 -14.75 39.12 49.00
CA VAL A 463 -13.31 39.05 49.29
C VAL A 463 -13.08 39.78 50.62
N PRO A 464 -12.50 39.17 51.65
CA PRO A 464 -12.20 39.89 52.88
C PRO A 464 -11.08 40.92 52.57
N SER A 465 -11.39 42.21 52.85
CA SER A 465 -10.43 43.29 52.72
C SER A 465 -9.31 43.10 53.80
N LYS A 466 -8.14 42.66 53.37
CA LYS A 466 -6.94 42.78 54.22
C LYS A 466 -6.52 44.25 54.28
N LYS A 467 -6.59 44.85 55.45
CA LYS A 467 -6.01 46.15 55.79
C LYS A 467 -4.53 46.16 55.37
N VAL A 468 -4.18 46.95 54.39
CA VAL A 468 -2.77 47.25 54.07
C VAL A 468 -2.37 48.42 54.95
N ALA A 469 -1.39 48.16 55.81
CA ALA A 469 -0.76 49.25 56.61
C ALA A 469 0.11 50.10 55.70
N SER A 470 -0.13 51.40 55.83
CA SER A 470 0.61 52.47 55.16
C SER A 470 2.10 52.48 55.58
N LYS A 471 3.01 52.36 54.64
CA LYS A 471 4.40 52.82 54.82
C LYS A 471 4.69 53.94 53.82
N LYS A 472 5.19 55.04 54.40
CA LYS A 472 5.56 56.31 53.75
C LYS A 472 6.60 56.16 52.63
N PRO A 473 6.66 57.15 51.71
CA PRO A 473 7.53 57.11 50.55
C PRO A 473 8.93 57.59 50.88
N LEU A 474 9.97 57.00 50.22
CA LEU A 474 11.32 57.55 50.13
C LEU A 474 11.63 57.92 48.70
N SER A 475 12.16 59.11 48.62
CA SER A 475 12.40 59.94 47.44
C SER A 475 13.52 59.46 46.52
N LYS A 476 13.33 59.73 45.24
CA LYS A 476 14.26 60.13 44.15
C LYS A 476 15.74 59.82 44.26
N LYS A 477 16.26 59.17 43.23
CA LYS A 477 17.32 59.85 42.41
C LYS A 477 17.46 59.20 41.01
N THR A 478 17.43 60.11 40.08
CA THR A 478 17.72 60.07 38.65
C THR A 478 19.11 59.52 38.30
N ALA A 479 19.25 58.76 37.25
CA ALA A 479 20.37 58.94 36.30
C ALA A 479 20.04 58.32 34.93
N VAL A 480 19.98 59.21 33.99
CA VAL A 480 19.98 59.05 32.54
C VAL A 480 21.36 58.60 32.08
N LYS A 481 21.44 57.64 31.16
CA LYS A 481 22.46 57.69 30.11
C LYS A 481 22.01 56.98 28.85
N LYS A 482 21.93 57.75 27.80
CA LYS A 482 21.87 57.44 26.38
C LYS A 482 23.18 56.84 25.89
N THR A 483 23.15 56.02 24.89
CA THR A 483 23.87 56.05 23.60
C THR A 483 23.64 54.71 22.92
N ALA A 484 23.05 54.57 21.79
CA ALA A 484 23.28 55.03 20.43
C ALA A 484 24.29 54.18 19.64
N LYS A 485 23.77 53.59 18.53
CA LYS A 485 24.42 53.24 17.24
C LYS A 485 25.47 52.13 17.27
N GLY A 486 25.47 51.21 16.34
CA GLY A 486 25.44 51.22 14.92
C GLY A 486 25.81 49.86 14.28
N LYS A 487 25.23 49.64 13.16
CA LYS A 487 25.68 49.01 11.92
C LYS A 487 26.86 48.02 11.94
N LYS A 488 26.67 46.79 11.58
CA LYS A 488 26.97 46.27 10.24
C LYS A 488 26.28 44.92 10.05
#